data_6fbbea79b84b30c17c022fc3c0446b34
#
_entry.id   6fbbea79b84b30c17c022fc3c0446b34
#
_cell.length_a   1.000
_cell.length_b   1.000
_cell.length_c   1.000
_cell.angle_alpha   90.00
_cell.angle_beta   90.00
_cell.angle_gamma   90.00
#
_symmetry.space_group_name_H-M   'P 1'
#
loop_
_entity.id
_entity.type
_entity.pdbx_description
1 polymer ?
#
loop_
_entity_poly.entity_id
_entity_poly.type
_entity_poly.pdbx_seq_one_letter_code
_entity_poly.pdbx_strand_id
1 'polypeptide(L)'
;MISPEEQFHIIQSGAAQIVPEKALMDKLKRGKPLNIKLGVDPTAPDIHLGHAVPLRKLRQFQDLGHQVTLIIGDGTALIGDPSGRNSTRPQLTREQIKENAQTYVDQAFKVLDPEKTTLRYNSEWILSLGMEDLLKIASNFTVARILERDDFHNRYTSELPISLHEFLYPIMQAYDSVVIKADVELGGTDQLFNLLAGRELMEKMGMEPQVCLTLPLLEGTDGVKKMSKSYGNYIGLTDAPNDMFGKVMSIPDELMVKYYRLASTVPVDQIDAIEKGLAAEEIHPNRCKRDLAQNIVAAYYDEEAAKEAEAAFDRQFKQHEVPEDIPEFAADLTPNEEGMVYLAKLIADSGLTKSTGDARRMIDQGGVKINGEAVAAKSYNVVPETLSGAVIQVGKRKFVRLV
;
A
#
# COMPACT_ATOMS: atom_id res chain seq x y z
N MET A 1 20.48 7.98 -21.63
CA MET A 1 19.38 6.99 -21.45
C MET A 1 19.83 5.66 -22.05
N ILE A 2 19.52 4.54 -21.38
CA ILE A 2 19.72 3.18 -21.91
C ILE A 2 18.86 2.94 -23.16
N SER A 3 19.01 1.82 -23.84
CA SER A 3 18.25 1.52 -25.08
C SER A 3 16.73 1.51 -24.85
N PRO A 4 15.92 1.81 -25.88
CA PRO A 4 14.46 1.75 -25.75
C PRO A 4 13.94 0.37 -25.31
N GLU A 5 14.61 -0.69 -25.74
CA GLU A 5 14.27 -2.07 -25.43
C GLU A 5 14.55 -2.39 -23.94
N GLU A 6 15.69 -1.95 -23.41
CA GLU A 6 16.01 -2.07 -21.98
C GLU A 6 15.06 -1.23 -21.11
N GLN A 7 14.75 0.00 -21.54
CA GLN A 7 13.76 0.81 -20.84
C GLN A 7 12.41 0.12 -20.81
N PHE A 8 11.95 -0.43 -21.95
CA PHE A 8 10.69 -1.13 -22.04
C PHE A 8 10.64 -2.35 -21.12
N HIS A 9 11.72 -3.15 -21.06
CA HIS A 9 11.85 -4.30 -20.17
C HIS A 9 11.67 -3.89 -18.68
N ILE A 10 12.33 -2.81 -18.26
CA ILE A 10 12.21 -2.28 -16.89
C ILE A 10 10.78 -1.78 -16.63
N ILE A 11 10.20 -1.04 -17.57
CA ILE A 11 8.85 -0.48 -17.43
C ILE A 11 7.79 -1.58 -17.38
N GLN A 12 7.93 -2.63 -18.22
CA GLN A 12 7.00 -3.75 -18.29
C GLN A 12 7.05 -4.62 -17.02
N SER A 13 8.21 -4.72 -16.37
CA SER A 13 8.35 -5.52 -15.15
C SER A 13 7.39 -5.04 -14.05
N GLY A 14 6.54 -5.95 -13.57
CA GLY A 14 5.51 -5.66 -12.57
C GLY A 14 4.29 -4.87 -13.07
N ALA A 15 4.22 -4.49 -14.35
CA ALA A 15 3.01 -3.93 -14.94
C ALA A 15 1.96 -5.04 -15.16
N ALA A 16 0.69 -4.72 -14.91
CA ALA A 16 -0.41 -5.61 -15.24
C ALA A 16 -0.80 -5.46 -16.71
N GLN A 17 -0.86 -4.22 -17.20
CA GLN A 17 -1.18 -3.90 -18.59
C GLN A 17 -0.48 -2.61 -19.03
N ILE A 18 -0.11 -2.56 -20.30
CA ILE A 18 0.38 -1.35 -20.99
C ILE A 18 -0.47 -1.18 -22.26
N VAL A 19 -1.24 -0.11 -22.36
CA VAL A 19 -2.22 0.08 -23.44
C VAL A 19 -2.01 1.42 -24.14
N PRO A 20 -1.64 1.40 -25.43
CA PRO A 20 -1.11 0.27 -26.20
C PRO A 20 0.41 0.15 -26.04
N GLU A 21 0.92 -1.08 -25.92
CA GLU A 21 2.37 -1.34 -25.81
C GLU A 21 3.20 -0.74 -26.94
N LYS A 22 2.70 -0.87 -28.17
CA LYS A 22 3.36 -0.31 -29.36
C LYS A 22 3.58 1.19 -29.22
N ALA A 23 2.60 1.95 -28.69
CA ALA A 23 2.75 3.40 -28.53
C ALA A 23 3.82 3.75 -27.49
N LEU A 24 3.98 2.96 -26.41
CA LEU A 24 5.06 3.15 -25.47
C LEU A 24 6.43 2.97 -26.15
N MET A 25 6.61 1.88 -26.89
CA MET A 25 7.85 1.61 -27.61
C MET A 25 8.15 2.72 -28.63
N ASP A 26 7.14 3.18 -29.39
CA ASP A 26 7.30 4.26 -30.36
C ASP A 26 7.70 5.58 -29.70
N LYS A 27 7.14 5.88 -28.49
CA LYS A 27 7.53 7.07 -27.70
C LYS A 27 8.97 6.94 -27.17
N LEU A 28 9.38 5.78 -26.64
CA LEU A 28 10.75 5.54 -26.16
C LEU A 28 11.80 5.67 -27.27
N LYS A 29 11.49 5.18 -28.48
CA LYS A 29 12.39 5.30 -29.67
C LYS A 29 12.65 6.73 -30.12
N ARG A 30 11.87 7.70 -29.67
CA ARG A 30 12.14 9.13 -29.95
C ARG A 30 13.37 9.65 -29.20
N GLY A 31 13.85 8.94 -28.17
CA GLY A 31 15.03 9.31 -27.40
C GLY A 31 14.87 10.61 -26.60
N LYS A 32 13.64 11.03 -26.29
CA LYS A 32 13.31 12.21 -25.50
C LYS A 32 12.67 11.80 -24.19
N PRO A 33 12.89 12.57 -23.09
CA PRO A 33 12.17 12.35 -21.85
C PRO A 33 10.66 12.39 -22.10
N LEU A 34 9.96 11.38 -21.58
CA LEU A 34 8.49 11.31 -21.58
C LEU A 34 7.95 12.03 -20.35
N ASN A 35 6.73 12.54 -20.44
CA ASN A 35 5.99 13.14 -19.33
C ASN A 35 5.10 12.07 -18.68
N ILE A 36 5.48 11.60 -17.50
CA ILE A 36 4.83 10.51 -16.78
C ILE A 36 3.93 11.08 -15.70
N LYS A 37 2.67 10.71 -15.71
CA LYS A 37 1.64 11.17 -14.76
C LYS A 37 1.26 10.06 -13.78
N LEU A 38 1.13 10.45 -12.52
CA LEU A 38 0.38 9.71 -11.50
C LEU A 38 -0.52 10.68 -10.75
N GLY A 39 -1.83 10.43 -10.76
CA GLY A 39 -2.80 11.15 -9.92
C GLY A 39 -3.15 10.34 -8.68
N VAL A 40 -3.24 11.00 -7.52
CA VAL A 40 -3.61 10.40 -6.25
C VAL A 40 -4.54 11.31 -5.47
N ASP A 41 -5.66 10.76 -4.99
CA ASP A 41 -6.56 11.49 -4.11
C ASP A 41 -6.12 11.35 -2.66
N PRO A 42 -5.99 12.44 -1.90
CA PRO A 42 -5.56 12.41 -0.51
C PRO A 42 -6.71 11.99 0.42
N THR A 43 -7.11 10.72 0.34
CA THR A 43 -8.28 10.19 1.06
C THR A 43 -7.98 9.64 2.44
N ALA A 44 -6.71 9.43 2.77
CA ALA A 44 -6.23 8.98 4.07
C ALA A 44 -4.81 9.51 4.33
N PRO A 45 -4.46 9.80 5.61
CA PRO A 45 -3.18 10.41 5.93
C PRO A 45 -1.97 9.49 5.75
N ASP A 46 -2.13 8.19 5.95
CA ASP A 46 -0.98 7.27 5.90
C ASP A 46 -1.05 6.34 4.71
N ILE A 47 0.10 6.11 4.09
CA ILE A 47 0.27 5.20 2.98
C ILE A 47 0.99 3.90 3.42
N HIS A 48 0.70 2.82 2.72
CA HIS A 48 1.32 1.50 2.90
C HIS A 48 1.96 1.03 1.61
N LEU A 49 2.69 -0.10 1.63
CA LEU A 49 3.40 -0.62 0.45
C LEU A 49 2.52 -0.73 -0.79
N GLY A 50 1.23 -1.07 -0.63
CA GLY A 50 0.29 -1.11 -1.76
C GLY A 50 0.10 0.25 -2.46
N HIS A 51 0.10 1.34 -1.71
CA HIS A 51 0.08 2.70 -2.26
C HIS A 51 1.45 3.10 -2.84
N ALA A 52 2.53 2.52 -2.32
CA ALA A 52 3.88 2.78 -2.82
C ALA A 52 4.16 2.11 -4.18
N VAL A 53 3.40 1.09 -4.58
CA VAL A 53 3.58 0.39 -5.87
C VAL A 53 3.61 1.37 -7.05
N PRO A 54 2.60 2.23 -7.28
CA PRO A 54 2.66 3.20 -8.38
C PRO A 54 3.76 4.27 -8.18
N LEU A 55 4.08 4.66 -6.93
CA LEU A 55 5.18 5.58 -6.65
C LEU A 55 6.53 4.95 -7.03
N ARG A 56 6.74 3.67 -6.75
CA ARG A 56 7.96 2.97 -7.17
C ARG A 56 8.07 2.83 -8.68
N LYS A 57 6.98 2.57 -9.37
CA LYS A 57 6.97 2.59 -10.84
C LYS A 57 7.32 3.98 -11.36
N LEU A 58 6.77 5.02 -10.75
CA LEU A 58 7.09 6.41 -11.09
C LEU A 58 8.58 6.72 -10.85
N ARG A 59 9.16 6.19 -9.75
CA ARG A 59 10.60 6.29 -9.47
C ARG A 59 11.45 5.59 -10.54
N GLN A 60 11.04 4.43 -11.05
CA GLN A 60 11.74 3.78 -12.16
C GLN A 60 11.80 4.66 -13.40
N PHE A 61 10.74 5.39 -13.71
CA PHE A 61 10.75 6.36 -14.80
C PHE A 61 11.71 7.54 -14.53
N GLN A 62 11.80 8.02 -13.29
CA GLN A 62 12.79 9.04 -12.91
C GLN A 62 14.24 8.55 -13.13
N ASP A 63 14.51 7.31 -12.71
CA ASP A 63 15.83 6.69 -12.83
C ASP A 63 16.22 6.46 -14.31
N LEU A 64 15.24 6.24 -15.17
CA LEU A 64 15.41 6.18 -16.63
C LEU A 64 15.58 7.55 -17.29
N GLY A 65 15.41 8.65 -16.55
CA GLY A 65 15.59 10.02 -17.05
C GLY A 65 14.34 10.66 -17.65
N HIS A 66 13.14 10.12 -17.35
CA HIS A 66 11.87 10.71 -17.73
C HIS A 66 11.42 11.79 -16.75
N GLN A 67 10.54 12.69 -17.20
CA GLN A 67 9.92 13.70 -16.35
C GLN A 67 8.70 13.11 -15.64
N VAL A 68 8.59 13.35 -14.34
CA VAL A 68 7.54 12.78 -13.50
C VAL A 68 6.69 13.89 -12.91
N THR A 69 5.38 13.76 -13.09
CA THR A 69 4.39 14.64 -12.48
C THR A 69 3.50 13.84 -11.53
N LEU A 70 3.61 14.15 -10.24
CA LEU A 70 2.69 13.67 -9.21
C LEU A 70 1.58 14.71 -9.04
N ILE A 71 0.34 14.30 -9.31
CA ILE A 71 -0.84 15.15 -9.13
C ILE A 71 -1.54 14.75 -7.83
N ILE A 72 -1.69 15.70 -6.94
CA ILE A 72 -2.58 15.56 -5.80
C ILE A 72 -3.98 15.96 -6.26
N GLY A 73 -4.90 15.02 -6.17
CA GLY A 73 -6.30 15.18 -6.57
C GLY A 73 -7.14 15.89 -5.51
N ASP A 74 -6.74 17.10 -5.13
CA ASP A 74 -7.48 17.91 -4.14
C ASP A 74 -8.79 18.48 -4.70
N GLY A 75 -8.85 18.71 -6.01
CA GLY A 75 -10.07 19.06 -6.73
C GLY A 75 -10.98 17.84 -6.95
N THR A 76 -10.43 16.70 -7.38
CA THR A 76 -11.19 15.46 -7.59
C THR A 76 -11.65 14.82 -6.27
N ALA A 77 -10.92 14.99 -5.17
CA ALA A 77 -11.33 14.53 -3.85
C ALA A 77 -12.65 15.18 -3.35
N LEU A 78 -13.00 16.37 -3.85
CA LEU A 78 -14.31 16.97 -3.60
C LEU A 78 -15.47 16.19 -4.24
N ILE A 79 -15.19 15.48 -5.34
CA ILE A 79 -16.14 14.58 -6.01
C ILE A 79 -16.13 13.22 -5.30
N GLY A 80 -14.94 12.66 -5.07
CA GLY A 80 -14.68 11.33 -4.52
C GLY A 80 -14.65 10.25 -5.61
N ASP A 81 -13.56 9.49 -5.64
CA ASP A 81 -13.41 8.37 -6.60
C ASP A 81 -14.45 7.26 -6.33
N PRO A 82 -15.34 6.95 -7.28
CA PRO A 82 -16.32 5.89 -7.14
C PRO A 82 -15.72 4.47 -7.34
N SER A 83 -14.44 4.33 -7.73
CA SER A 83 -13.80 3.05 -8.03
C SER A 83 -13.97 2.02 -6.90
N GLY A 84 -14.46 0.83 -7.27
CA GLY A 84 -14.58 -0.31 -6.37
C GLY A 84 -15.57 -0.13 -5.20
N ARG A 85 -16.57 0.73 -5.36
CA ARG A 85 -17.58 1.00 -4.32
C ARG A 85 -19.00 0.75 -4.79
N ASN A 86 -19.83 0.30 -3.86
CA ASN A 86 -21.26 0.06 -4.06
C ASN A 86 -22.14 1.23 -3.58
N SER A 87 -21.52 2.33 -3.10
CA SER A 87 -22.23 3.50 -2.58
C SER A 87 -21.38 4.77 -2.79
N THR A 88 -22.05 5.91 -2.85
CA THR A 88 -21.39 7.23 -2.92
C THR A 88 -20.45 7.43 -1.74
N ARG A 89 -19.22 7.92 -2.02
CA ARG A 89 -18.22 8.23 -0.99
C ARG A 89 -18.65 9.49 -0.23
N PRO A 90 -18.52 9.51 1.12
CA PRO A 90 -18.66 10.77 1.87
C PRO A 90 -17.64 11.80 1.37
N GLN A 91 -18.10 13.02 1.16
CA GLN A 91 -17.24 14.14 0.74
C GLN A 91 -16.35 14.56 1.91
N LEU A 92 -15.08 14.82 1.62
CA LEU A 92 -14.12 15.37 2.58
C LEU A 92 -14.22 16.91 2.59
N THR A 93 -13.91 17.54 3.72
CA THR A 93 -13.76 18.99 3.77
C THR A 93 -12.44 19.42 3.13
N ARG A 94 -12.33 20.69 2.72
CA ARG A 94 -11.08 21.23 2.15
C ARG A 94 -9.91 21.15 3.12
N GLU A 95 -10.17 21.33 4.41
CA GLU A 95 -9.19 21.23 5.49
C GLU A 95 -8.65 19.81 5.61
N GLN A 96 -9.54 18.81 5.61
CA GLN A 96 -9.16 17.39 5.64
C GLN A 96 -8.35 16.99 4.40
N ILE A 97 -8.76 17.46 3.21
CA ILE A 97 -8.04 17.22 1.97
C ILE A 97 -6.63 17.80 2.04
N LYS A 98 -6.49 19.03 2.54
CA LYS A 98 -5.18 19.71 2.66
C LYS A 98 -4.24 18.99 3.65
N GLU A 99 -4.75 18.59 4.80
CA GLU A 99 -3.97 17.85 5.81
C GLU A 99 -3.50 16.48 5.27
N ASN A 100 -4.43 15.72 4.69
CA ASN A 100 -4.11 14.43 4.08
C ASN A 100 -3.12 14.58 2.91
N ALA A 101 -3.26 15.64 2.09
CA ALA A 101 -2.37 15.91 0.97
C ALA A 101 -0.92 16.13 1.43
N GLN A 102 -0.71 16.93 2.48
CA GLN A 102 0.63 17.17 3.03
C GLN A 102 1.27 15.86 3.51
N THR A 103 0.52 15.10 4.30
CA THR A 103 1.02 13.80 4.82
C THR A 103 1.33 12.82 3.68
N TYR A 104 0.50 12.79 2.62
CA TYR A 104 0.75 11.94 1.47
C TYR A 104 2.03 12.34 0.73
N VAL A 105 2.23 13.65 0.50
CA VAL A 105 3.41 14.19 -0.17
C VAL A 105 4.69 13.86 0.59
N ASP A 106 4.69 14.07 1.92
CA ASP A 106 5.84 13.77 2.78
C ASP A 106 6.26 12.29 2.70
N GLN A 107 5.27 11.39 2.64
CA GLN A 107 5.53 9.96 2.49
C GLN A 107 5.89 9.56 1.06
N ALA A 108 5.31 10.19 0.04
CA ALA A 108 5.66 9.94 -1.37
C ALA A 108 7.12 10.28 -1.66
N PHE A 109 7.65 11.33 -1.04
CA PHE A 109 9.05 11.72 -1.17
C PHE A 109 10.05 10.82 -0.42
N LYS A 110 9.58 9.83 0.33
CA LYS A 110 10.44 8.70 0.76
C LYS A 110 10.77 7.75 -0.40
N VAL A 111 9.97 7.78 -1.48
CA VAL A 111 10.13 6.93 -2.66
C VAL A 111 10.67 7.73 -3.85
N LEU A 112 10.08 8.90 -4.09
CA LEU A 112 10.40 9.76 -5.23
C LEU A 112 11.56 10.71 -4.91
N ASP A 113 12.34 11.04 -5.94
CA ASP A 113 13.32 12.11 -5.87
C ASP A 113 12.58 13.46 -5.97
N PRO A 114 12.60 14.31 -4.94
CA PRO A 114 11.87 15.57 -4.94
C PRO A 114 12.40 16.56 -6.00
N GLU A 115 13.68 16.51 -6.34
CA GLU A 115 14.29 17.40 -7.35
C GLU A 115 13.86 17.02 -8.79
N LYS A 116 13.43 15.77 -9.00
CA LYS A 116 12.98 15.24 -10.29
C LYS A 116 11.46 15.04 -10.36
N THR A 117 10.72 15.48 -9.35
CA THR A 117 9.27 15.36 -9.29
C THR A 117 8.61 16.72 -9.44
N THR A 118 7.76 16.88 -10.45
CA THR A 118 6.85 18.02 -10.53
C THR A 118 5.60 17.70 -9.71
N LEU A 119 5.44 18.37 -8.57
CA LEU A 119 4.23 18.25 -7.75
C LEU A 119 3.18 19.27 -8.23
N ARG A 120 1.97 18.82 -8.50
CA ARG A 120 0.85 19.66 -8.93
C ARG A 120 -0.43 19.32 -8.14
N TYR A 121 -1.30 20.27 -8.00
CA TYR A 121 -2.61 20.11 -7.40
C TYR A 121 -3.67 20.32 -8.47
N ASN A 122 -4.58 19.38 -8.68
CA ASN A 122 -5.52 19.51 -9.78
C ASN A 122 -6.63 20.56 -9.53
N SER A 123 -6.79 21.04 -8.30
CA SER A 123 -7.57 22.24 -8.02
C SER A 123 -7.09 23.47 -8.81
N GLU A 124 -5.79 23.54 -9.19
CA GLU A 124 -5.22 24.64 -9.97
C GLU A 124 -5.98 24.87 -11.29
N TRP A 125 -6.45 23.82 -11.92
CA TRP A 125 -7.21 23.90 -13.18
C TRP A 125 -8.67 23.50 -13.04
N ILE A 126 -9.03 22.51 -12.23
CA ILE A 126 -10.42 22.07 -12.10
C ILE A 126 -11.30 23.15 -11.50
N LEU A 127 -10.85 23.85 -10.44
CA LEU A 127 -11.64 24.88 -9.77
C LEU A 127 -11.64 26.22 -10.53
N SER A 128 -10.78 26.38 -11.52
CA SER A 128 -10.77 27.55 -12.40
C SER A 128 -11.65 27.41 -13.64
N LEU A 129 -12.18 26.19 -13.92
CA LEU A 129 -13.08 25.96 -15.06
C LEU A 129 -14.37 26.74 -14.91
N GLY A 130 -14.70 27.53 -15.94
CA GLY A 130 -16.03 28.08 -16.09
C GLY A 130 -17.04 27.03 -16.56
N MET A 131 -18.33 27.37 -16.45
CA MET A 131 -19.40 26.45 -16.92
C MET A 131 -19.25 26.11 -18.41
N GLU A 132 -18.82 27.06 -19.24
CA GLU A 132 -18.60 26.85 -20.68
C GLU A 132 -17.49 25.82 -20.93
N ASP A 133 -16.39 25.90 -20.18
CA ASP A 133 -15.27 24.98 -20.31
C ASP A 133 -15.67 23.57 -19.85
N LEU A 134 -16.38 23.48 -18.73
CA LEU A 134 -16.90 22.22 -18.23
C LEU A 134 -17.84 21.54 -19.24
N LEU A 135 -18.74 22.30 -19.87
CA LEU A 135 -19.63 21.80 -20.92
C LEU A 135 -18.85 21.31 -22.14
N LYS A 136 -17.82 22.05 -22.59
CA LYS A 136 -16.94 21.63 -23.68
C LYS A 136 -16.21 20.32 -23.38
N ILE A 137 -15.69 20.16 -22.17
CA ILE A 137 -15.00 18.93 -21.75
C ILE A 137 -16.01 17.79 -21.67
N ALA A 138 -17.12 17.97 -20.97
CA ALA A 138 -18.13 16.94 -20.72
C ALA A 138 -18.81 16.47 -22.04
N SER A 139 -18.94 17.34 -23.05
CA SER A 139 -19.53 16.98 -24.35
C SER A 139 -18.74 15.92 -25.11
N ASN A 140 -17.50 15.64 -24.71
CA ASN A 140 -16.70 14.55 -25.26
C ASN A 140 -17.06 13.16 -24.71
N PHE A 141 -17.92 13.09 -23.69
CA PHE A 141 -18.32 11.85 -23.05
C PHE A 141 -19.82 11.60 -23.21
N THR A 142 -20.19 10.34 -23.34
CA THR A 142 -21.60 9.94 -23.31
C THR A 142 -21.94 9.23 -22.01
N VAL A 143 -23.18 9.34 -21.55
CA VAL A 143 -23.66 8.59 -20.38
C VAL A 143 -23.45 7.09 -20.57
N ALA A 144 -23.72 6.56 -21.78
CA ALA A 144 -23.50 5.16 -22.10
C ALA A 144 -22.04 4.74 -21.86
N ARG A 145 -21.06 5.56 -22.31
CA ARG A 145 -19.64 5.30 -22.11
C ARG A 145 -19.25 5.33 -20.62
N ILE A 146 -19.77 6.27 -19.85
CA ILE A 146 -19.49 6.34 -18.41
C ILE A 146 -20.07 5.13 -17.66
N LEU A 147 -21.26 4.64 -18.07
CA LEU A 147 -21.89 3.46 -17.49
C LEU A 147 -21.21 2.12 -17.84
N GLU A 148 -20.22 2.10 -18.75
CA GLU A 148 -19.37 0.92 -19.00
C GLU A 148 -18.37 0.66 -17.87
N ARG A 149 -18.15 1.63 -17.00
CA ARG A 149 -17.29 1.47 -15.83
C ARG A 149 -17.93 0.48 -14.84
N ASP A 150 -17.18 -0.53 -14.40
CA ASP A 150 -17.70 -1.68 -13.63
C ASP A 150 -18.56 -1.30 -12.42
N ASP A 151 -18.12 -0.31 -11.62
CA ASP A 151 -18.86 0.14 -10.44
C ASP A 151 -20.17 0.85 -10.80
N PHE A 152 -20.17 1.70 -11.83
CA PHE A 152 -21.40 2.32 -12.33
C PHE A 152 -22.32 1.29 -12.99
N HIS A 153 -21.77 0.38 -13.79
CA HIS A 153 -22.55 -0.70 -14.40
C HIS A 153 -23.25 -1.56 -13.35
N ASN A 154 -22.49 -2.01 -12.34
CA ASN A 154 -23.02 -2.84 -11.26
C ASN A 154 -24.10 -2.11 -10.44
N ARG A 155 -23.87 -0.82 -10.13
CA ARG A 155 -24.87 -0.02 -9.41
C ARG A 155 -26.11 0.24 -10.25
N TYR A 156 -25.94 0.56 -11.53
CA TYR A 156 -27.05 0.79 -12.45
C TYR A 156 -27.93 -0.46 -12.63
N THR A 157 -27.30 -1.62 -12.89
CA THR A 157 -28.00 -2.89 -13.07
C THR A 157 -28.64 -3.44 -11.78
N SER A 158 -28.11 -3.04 -10.62
CA SER A 158 -28.64 -3.38 -9.30
C SER A 158 -29.63 -2.33 -8.76
N GLU A 159 -30.02 -1.35 -9.56
CA GLU A 159 -30.91 -0.24 -9.19
C GLU A 159 -30.44 0.55 -7.97
N LEU A 160 -29.12 0.59 -7.72
CA LEU A 160 -28.50 1.38 -6.68
C LEU A 160 -28.29 2.83 -7.14
N PRO A 161 -28.42 3.84 -6.27
CA PRO A 161 -28.31 5.24 -6.66
C PRO A 161 -26.90 5.60 -7.15
N ILE A 162 -26.84 6.37 -8.23
CA ILE A 162 -25.61 7.00 -8.76
C ILE A 162 -25.86 8.50 -8.78
N SER A 163 -25.04 9.27 -8.05
CA SER A 163 -25.17 10.72 -8.03
C SER A 163 -24.52 11.36 -9.26
N LEU A 164 -25.14 12.38 -9.85
CA LEU A 164 -24.64 13.01 -11.08
C LEU A 164 -23.20 13.52 -10.98
N HIS A 165 -22.79 14.05 -9.81
CA HIS A 165 -21.42 14.52 -9.62
C HIS A 165 -20.37 13.41 -9.76
N GLU A 166 -20.72 12.15 -9.46
CA GLU A 166 -19.80 11.01 -9.58
C GLU A 166 -19.34 10.78 -11.04
N PHE A 167 -20.19 11.13 -12.03
CA PHE A 167 -19.81 11.06 -13.44
C PHE A 167 -18.73 12.07 -13.82
N LEU A 168 -18.58 13.15 -13.07
CA LEU A 168 -17.52 14.13 -13.30
C LEU A 168 -16.14 13.60 -12.90
N TYR A 169 -16.04 12.61 -12.01
CA TYR A 169 -14.75 12.12 -11.53
C TYR A 169 -13.85 11.63 -12.69
N PRO A 170 -14.25 10.64 -13.50
CA PRO A 170 -13.43 10.17 -14.62
C PRO A 170 -13.17 11.27 -15.67
N ILE A 171 -14.08 12.22 -15.83
CA ILE A 171 -13.92 13.36 -16.76
C ILE A 171 -12.82 14.31 -16.26
N MET A 172 -12.81 14.62 -14.96
CA MET A 172 -11.81 15.51 -14.36
C MET A 172 -10.42 14.86 -14.34
N GLN A 173 -10.32 13.56 -14.03
CA GLN A 173 -9.06 12.82 -14.14
C GLN A 173 -8.55 12.78 -15.59
N ALA A 174 -9.45 12.62 -16.55
CA ALA A 174 -9.11 12.70 -17.98
C ALA A 174 -8.55 14.07 -18.36
N TYR A 175 -9.15 15.13 -17.83
CA TYR A 175 -8.70 16.50 -18.06
C TYR A 175 -7.32 16.80 -17.46
N ASP A 176 -6.96 16.18 -16.32
CA ASP A 176 -5.60 16.25 -15.77
C ASP A 176 -4.56 15.86 -16.83
N SER A 177 -4.80 14.81 -17.59
CA SER A 177 -3.88 14.32 -18.64
C SER A 177 -3.73 15.32 -19.80
N VAL A 178 -4.80 16.01 -20.14
CA VAL A 178 -4.79 17.09 -21.15
C VAL A 178 -3.94 18.26 -20.65
N VAL A 179 -4.17 18.73 -19.41
CA VAL A 179 -3.46 19.88 -18.85
C VAL A 179 -1.97 19.66 -18.78
N ILE A 180 -1.54 18.49 -18.29
CA ILE A 180 -0.11 18.21 -18.15
C ILE A 180 0.51 17.60 -19.42
N LYS A 181 -0.28 17.33 -20.46
CA LYS A 181 0.18 16.70 -21.73
C LYS A 181 0.91 15.37 -21.45
N ALA A 182 0.24 14.48 -20.74
CA ALA A 182 0.84 13.21 -20.32
C ALA A 182 1.22 12.33 -21.52
N ASP A 183 2.43 11.75 -21.50
CA ASP A 183 2.83 10.69 -22.43
C ASP A 183 2.43 9.31 -21.92
N VAL A 184 2.51 9.12 -20.59
CA VAL A 184 2.13 7.88 -19.89
C VAL A 184 1.39 8.26 -18.61
N GLU A 185 0.27 7.60 -18.36
CA GLU A 185 -0.44 7.69 -17.08
C GLU A 185 -0.38 6.35 -16.35
N LEU A 186 0.00 6.39 -15.07
CA LEU A 186 0.05 5.24 -14.17
C LEU A 186 -1.22 5.16 -13.32
N GLY A 187 -1.67 3.92 -13.03
CA GLY A 187 -2.76 3.67 -12.09
C GLY A 187 -2.80 2.22 -11.64
N GLY A 188 -3.64 1.89 -10.67
CA GLY A 188 -3.99 0.52 -10.36
C GLY A 188 -4.85 -0.10 -11.46
N THR A 189 -4.99 -1.42 -11.47
CA THR A 189 -5.87 -2.12 -12.43
C THR A 189 -7.33 -1.64 -12.35
N ASP A 190 -7.77 -1.20 -11.18
CA ASP A 190 -9.09 -0.61 -10.93
C ASP A 190 -9.28 0.79 -11.55
N GLN A 191 -8.18 1.44 -11.98
CA GLN A 191 -8.19 2.76 -12.61
C GLN A 191 -8.18 2.72 -14.16
N LEU A 192 -8.12 1.53 -14.77
CA LEU A 192 -7.97 1.41 -16.24
C LEU A 192 -9.00 2.22 -17.02
N PHE A 193 -10.27 2.21 -16.58
CA PHE A 193 -11.32 2.99 -17.23
C PHE A 193 -10.98 4.49 -17.25
N ASN A 194 -10.56 5.04 -16.13
CA ASN A 194 -10.23 6.46 -16.01
C ASN A 194 -9.01 6.84 -16.88
N LEU A 195 -7.99 5.95 -16.92
CA LEU A 195 -6.81 6.15 -17.76
C LEU A 195 -7.18 6.16 -19.25
N LEU A 196 -8.07 5.24 -19.67
CA LEU A 196 -8.57 5.19 -21.05
C LEU A 196 -9.44 6.42 -21.39
N ALA A 197 -10.25 6.91 -20.45
CA ALA A 197 -11.00 8.15 -20.61
C ALA A 197 -10.07 9.34 -20.88
N GLY A 198 -8.94 9.41 -20.17
CA GLY A 198 -7.88 10.42 -20.41
C GLY A 198 -7.32 10.33 -21.82
N ARG A 199 -7.00 9.11 -22.26
CA ARG A 199 -6.51 8.85 -23.61
C ARG A 199 -7.50 9.28 -24.67
N GLU A 200 -8.79 8.92 -24.51
CA GLU A 200 -9.87 9.29 -25.43
C GLU A 200 -10.09 10.82 -25.49
N LEU A 201 -10.04 11.50 -24.35
CA LEU A 201 -10.20 12.96 -24.29
C LEU A 201 -9.04 13.66 -25.02
N MET A 202 -7.79 13.25 -24.78
CA MET A 202 -6.62 13.80 -25.49
C MET A 202 -6.77 13.68 -27.01
N GLU A 203 -7.19 12.51 -27.50
CA GLU A 203 -7.41 12.28 -28.94
C GLU A 203 -8.47 13.21 -29.50
N LYS A 204 -9.64 13.35 -28.82
CA LYS A 204 -10.74 14.25 -29.24
C LYS A 204 -10.35 15.72 -29.20
N MET A 205 -9.37 16.08 -28.36
CA MET A 205 -8.81 17.43 -28.30
C MET A 205 -7.63 17.63 -29.28
N GLY A 206 -7.35 16.68 -30.17
CA GLY A 206 -6.29 16.76 -31.19
C GLY A 206 -4.88 16.60 -30.63
N MET A 207 -4.73 16.02 -29.45
CA MET A 207 -3.44 15.74 -28.83
C MET A 207 -3.00 14.31 -29.10
N GLU A 208 -1.69 14.03 -29.04
CA GLU A 208 -1.20 12.66 -29.04
C GLU A 208 -1.67 11.95 -27.76
N PRO A 209 -2.39 10.81 -27.89
CA PRO A 209 -2.94 10.13 -26.72
C PRO A 209 -1.85 9.53 -25.83
N GLN A 210 -2.07 9.58 -24.52
CA GLN A 210 -1.20 8.94 -23.54
C GLN A 210 -1.23 7.41 -23.63
N VAL A 211 -0.20 6.77 -23.13
CA VAL A 211 -0.17 5.33 -22.83
C VAL A 211 -0.72 5.12 -21.41
N CYS A 212 -1.61 4.14 -21.27
CA CYS A 212 -2.15 3.74 -19.98
C CYS A 212 -1.32 2.56 -19.43
N LEU A 213 -0.70 2.73 -18.25
CA LEU A 213 0.04 1.67 -17.60
C LEU A 213 -0.62 1.34 -16.27
N THR A 214 -1.14 0.12 -16.15
CA THR A 214 -1.74 -0.32 -14.89
C THR A 214 -0.83 -1.27 -14.12
N LEU A 215 -0.92 -1.17 -12.80
CA LEU A 215 -0.18 -1.98 -11.85
C LEU A 215 -1.16 -2.87 -11.07
N PRO A 216 -0.78 -4.12 -10.77
CA PRO A 216 -1.63 -5.00 -9.99
C PRO A 216 -1.74 -4.48 -8.55
N LEU A 217 -2.85 -4.79 -7.90
CA LEU A 217 -2.98 -4.56 -6.48
C LEU A 217 -2.03 -5.50 -5.73
N LEU A 218 -1.37 -4.99 -4.70
CA LEU A 218 -0.51 -5.77 -3.83
C LEU A 218 -1.35 -6.39 -2.72
N GLU A 219 -1.26 -7.70 -2.54
CA GLU A 219 -1.88 -8.41 -1.43
C GLU A 219 -1.19 -8.05 -0.11
N GLY A 220 -1.93 -8.08 0.98
CA GLY A 220 -1.38 -7.86 2.32
C GLY A 220 -0.69 -9.10 2.89
N THR A 221 -0.33 -9.02 4.17
CA THR A 221 0.37 -10.10 4.91
C THR A 221 -0.45 -11.38 5.03
N ASP A 222 -1.77 -11.32 4.78
CA ASP A 222 -2.67 -12.48 4.71
C ASP A 222 -2.54 -13.28 3.40
N GLY A 223 -1.87 -12.71 2.40
CA GLY A 223 -1.61 -13.35 1.11
C GLY A 223 -2.81 -13.49 0.17
N VAL A 224 -3.99 -12.97 0.53
CA VAL A 224 -5.25 -13.18 -0.21
C VAL A 224 -5.91 -11.87 -0.59
N LYS A 225 -6.14 -10.98 0.40
CA LYS A 225 -6.83 -9.72 0.18
C LYS A 225 -5.83 -8.63 -0.19
N LYS A 226 -6.27 -7.67 -1.02
CA LYS A 226 -5.48 -6.47 -1.26
C LYS A 226 -5.05 -5.85 0.06
N MET A 227 -3.85 -5.32 0.09
CA MET A 227 -3.32 -4.62 1.26
C MET A 227 -4.22 -3.45 1.64
N SER A 228 -4.64 -3.41 2.90
CA SER A 228 -5.51 -2.35 3.42
C SER A 228 -5.41 -2.24 4.94
N LYS A 229 -5.47 -1.02 5.46
CA LYS A 229 -5.57 -0.77 6.91
C LYS A 229 -6.84 -1.38 7.51
N SER A 230 -7.97 -1.29 6.80
CA SER A 230 -9.25 -1.84 7.28
C SER A 230 -9.25 -3.36 7.43
N TYR A 231 -8.37 -4.06 6.73
CA TYR A 231 -8.19 -5.51 6.86
C TYR A 231 -7.12 -5.90 7.88
N GLY A 232 -6.33 -4.93 8.38
CA GLY A 232 -5.22 -5.19 9.30
C GLY A 232 -4.06 -5.99 8.68
N ASN A 233 -3.98 -6.09 7.35
CA ASN A 233 -3.01 -6.86 6.58
C ASN A 233 -1.94 -5.98 5.90
N TYR A 234 -1.79 -4.74 6.33
CA TYR A 234 -0.93 -3.76 5.68
C TYR A 234 0.49 -3.72 6.27
N ILE A 235 1.42 -3.24 5.44
CA ILE A 235 2.79 -2.87 5.82
C ILE A 235 2.90 -1.36 5.56
N GLY A 236 2.95 -0.56 6.64
CA GLY A 236 3.02 0.90 6.55
C GLY A 236 4.41 1.38 6.16
N LEU A 237 4.51 2.50 5.43
CA LEU A 237 5.81 3.13 5.11
C LEU A 237 6.48 3.76 6.34
N THR A 238 5.71 3.96 7.39
CA THR A 238 6.16 4.52 8.67
C THR A 238 6.19 3.48 9.79
N ASP A 239 5.95 2.20 9.49
CA ASP A 239 6.12 1.13 10.48
C ASP A 239 7.57 1.12 10.97
N ALA A 240 7.79 0.84 12.25
CA ALA A 240 9.14 0.67 12.79
C ALA A 240 9.92 -0.40 12.00
N PRO A 241 11.26 -0.28 11.82
CA PRO A 241 12.04 -1.21 11.01
C PRO A 241 11.83 -2.69 11.38
N ASN A 242 11.78 -3.01 12.67
CA ASN A 242 11.54 -4.38 13.15
C ASN A 242 10.16 -4.91 12.77
N ASP A 243 9.13 -4.06 12.88
CA ASP A 243 7.76 -4.41 12.47
C ASP A 243 7.64 -4.60 10.98
N MET A 244 8.23 -3.69 10.20
CA MET A 244 8.24 -3.77 8.74
C MET A 244 8.93 -5.07 8.29
N PHE A 245 10.11 -5.38 8.84
CA PHE A 245 10.83 -6.63 8.56
C PHE A 245 9.99 -7.86 8.90
N GLY A 246 9.43 -7.91 10.12
CA GLY A 246 8.59 -9.02 10.58
C GLY A 246 7.34 -9.23 9.73
N LYS A 247 6.69 -8.14 9.29
CA LYS A 247 5.53 -8.19 8.40
C LYS A 247 5.91 -8.72 7.01
N VAL A 248 7.05 -8.29 6.43
CA VAL A 248 7.54 -8.85 5.16
C VAL A 248 7.87 -10.33 5.30
N MET A 249 8.52 -10.73 6.40
CA MET A 249 8.78 -12.15 6.67
C MET A 249 7.51 -13.00 6.82
N SER A 250 6.36 -12.40 7.12
CA SER A 250 5.08 -13.12 7.30
C SER A 250 4.29 -13.34 6.02
N ILE A 251 4.66 -12.73 4.89
CA ILE A 251 3.95 -12.95 3.61
C ILE A 251 4.12 -14.41 3.16
N PRO A 252 3.15 -15.00 2.42
CA PRO A 252 3.33 -16.30 1.76
C PRO A 252 4.50 -16.30 0.78
N ASP A 253 5.15 -17.46 0.59
CA ASP A 253 6.31 -17.58 -0.28
C ASP A 253 5.98 -17.31 -1.75
N GLU A 254 4.77 -17.62 -2.18
CA GLU A 254 4.25 -17.39 -3.52
C GLU A 254 4.18 -15.91 -3.89
N LEU A 255 4.12 -15.02 -2.91
CA LEU A 255 4.11 -13.58 -3.13
C LEU A 255 5.49 -12.94 -3.20
N MET A 256 6.57 -13.65 -2.86
CA MET A 256 7.92 -13.07 -2.80
C MET A 256 8.31 -12.37 -4.10
N VAL A 257 8.19 -13.05 -5.24
CA VAL A 257 8.55 -12.47 -6.55
C VAL A 257 7.70 -11.23 -6.87
N LYS A 258 6.40 -11.28 -6.54
CA LYS A 258 5.51 -10.13 -6.71
C LYS A 258 5.95 -8.94 -5.86
N TYR A 259 6.31 -9.18 -4.60
CA TYR A 259 6.84 -8.13 -3.72
C TYR A 259 8.19 -7.59 -4.21
N TYR A 260 9.08 -8.43 -4.70
CA TYR A 260 10.32 -7.99 -5.35
C TYR A 260 10.03 -7.03 -6.50
N ARG A 261 9.11 -7.37 -7.41
CA ARG A 261 8.77 -6.55 -8.58
C ARG A 261 8.07 -5.24 -8.23
N LEU A 262 7.23 -5.22 -7.20
CA LEU A 262 6.33 -4.12 -6.91
C LEU A 262 6.78 -3.23 -5.74
N ALA A 263 7.50 -3.79 -4.76
CA ALA A 263 7.80 -3.12 -3.50
C ALA A 263 9.30 -2.96 -3.20
N SER A 264 10.20 -3.67 -3.93
CA SER A 264 11.64 -3.60 -3.69
C SER A 264 12.35 -2.56 -4.57
N THR A 265 13.62 -2.30 -4.26
CA THR A 265 14.54 -1.50 -5.09
C THR A 265 15.51 -2.37 -5.90
N VAL A 266 15.35 -3.68 -5.85
CA VAL A 266 16.21 -4.64 -6.56
C VAL A 266 16.06 -4.44 -8.07
N PRO A 267 17.18 -4.40 -8.85
CA PRO A 267 17.14 -4.31 -10.30
C PRO A 267 16.38 -5.46 -10.95
N VAL A 268 15.67 -5.18 -12.06
CA VAL A 268 14.80 -6.14 -12.74
C VAL A 268 15.54 -7.42 -13.14
N ASP A 269 16.75 -7.30 -13.69
CA ASP A 269 17.56 -8.47 -14.09
C ASP A 269 17.90 -9.38 -12.90
N GLN A 270 18.13 -8.79 -11.71
CA GLN A 270 18.35 -9.58 -10.49
C GLN A 270 17.06 -10.24 -10.01
N ILE A 271 15.92 -9.56 -10.13
CA ILE A 271 14.60 -10.16 -9.82
C ILE A 271 14.32 -11.34 -10.75
N ASP A 272 14.62 -11.22 -12.05
CA ASP A 272 14.46 -12.31 -13.00
C ASP A 272 15.36 -13.50 -12.68
N ALA A 273 16.58 -13.26 -12.18
CA ALA A 273 17.49 -14.29 -11.71
C ALA A 273 16.96 -14.96 -10.42
N ILE A 274 16.42 -14.16 -9.46
CA ILE A 274 15.80 -14.68 -8.25
C ILE A 274 14.59 -15.56 -8.58
N GLU A 275 13.71 -15.13 -9.49
CA GLU A 275 12.54 -15.91 -9.89
C GLU A 275 12.94 -17.26 -10.50
N LYS A 276 13.94 -17.27 -11.40
CA LYS A 276 14.50 -18.50 -11.98
C LYS A 276 15.13 -19.40 -10.94
N GLY A 277 15.93 -18.83 -10.02
CA GLY A 277 16.60 -19.58 -8.96
C GLY A 277 15.62 -20.20 -7.94
N LEU A 278 14.53 -19.51 -7.63
CA LEU A 278 13.43 -20.05 -6.80
C LEU A 278 12.71 -21.20 -7.51
N ALA A 279 12.39 -21.03 -8.82
CA ALA A 279 11.72 -22.05 -9.62
C ALA A 279 12.59 -23.31 -9.83
N ALA A 280 13.91 -23.15 -9.86
CA ALA A 280 14.89 -24.25 -9.97
C ALA A 280 15.30 -24.85 -8.60
N GLU A 281 14.73 -24.36 -7.49
CA GLU A 281 15.11 -24.72 -6.11
C GLU A 281 16.61 -24.46 -5.77
N GLU A 282 17.26 -23.59 -6.52
CA GLU A 282 18.65 -23.18 -6.30
C GLU A 282 18.79 -22.12 -5.19
N ILE A 283 17.70 -21.34 -4.96
CA ILE A 283 17.62 -20.32 -3.93
C ILE A 283 16.68 -20.79 -2.82
N HIS A 284 17.17 -20.76 -1.58
CA HIS A 284 16.36 -21.13 -0.43
C HIS A 284 15.32 -20.03 -0.14
N PRO A 285 13.99 -20.33 -0.12
CA PRO A 285 12.92 -19.33 0.04
C PRO A 285 13.08 -18.42 1.27
N ASN A 286 13.47 -18.99 2.42
CA ASN A 286 13.65 -18.20 3.64
C ASN A 286 14.77 -17.14 3.49
N ARG A 287 15.90 -17.50 2.84
CA ARG A 287 16.98 -16.54 2.60
C ARG A 287 16.53 -15.44 1.65
N CYS A 288 15.88 -15.82 0.56
CA CYS A 288 15.32 -14.88 -0.41
C CYS A 288 14.32 -13.90 0.26
N LYS A 289 13.47 -14.39 1.15
CA LYS A 289 12.51 -13.53 1.88
C LYS A 289 13.21 -12.57 2.85
N ARG A 290 14.31 -12.99 3.49
CA ARG A 290 15.13 -12.11 4.34
C ARG A 290 15.77 -10.98 3.53
N ASP A 291 16.34 -11.34 2.38
CA ASP A 291 16.95 -10.36 1.48
C ASP A 291 15.90 -9.35 0.97
N LEU A 292 14.67 -9.81 0.68
CA LEU A 292 13.53 -8.94 0.36
C LEU A 292 13.17 -8.02 1.52
N ALA A 293 13.08 -8.56 2.74
CA ALA A 293 12.72 -7.77 3.92
C ALA A 293 13.78 -6.72 4.24
N GLN A 294 15.07 -7.08 4.15
CA GLN A 294 16.17 -6.11 4.28
C GLN A 294 16.08 -5.01 3.23
N ASN A 295 15.88 -5.38 1.95
CA ASN A 295 15.78 -4.40 0.87
C ASN A 295 14.63 -3.43 1.08
N ILE A 296 13.45 -3.93 1.51
CA ILE A 296 12.29 -3.08 1.77
C ILE A 296 12.56 -2.15 2.96
N VAL A 297 13.11 -2.63 4.07
CA VAL A 297 13.45 -1.78 5.22
C VAL A 297 14.48 -0.72 4.82
N ALA A 298 15.56 -1.11 4.14
CA ALA A 298 16.60 -0.20 3.69
C ALA A 298 16.05 0.91 2.76
N ALA A 299 15.03 0.60 1.97
CA ALA A 299 14.43 1.55 1.03
C ALA A 299 13.66 2.70 1.72
N TYR A 300 13.21 2.53 2.97
CA TYR A 300 12.44 3.53 3.73
C TYR A 300 13.21 4.11 4.91
N TYR A 301 14.27 3.44 5.31
CA TYR A 301 15.18 3.84 6.39
C TYR A 301 16.62 3.87 5.84
N ASP A 302 17.46 2.91 6.22
CA ASP A 302 18.82 2.72 5.72
C ASP A 302 19.27 1.25 5.87
N GLU A 303 20.49 0.96 5.38
CA GLU A 303 21.09 -0.39 5.45
C GLU A 303 21.36 -0.84 6.88
N GLU A 304 21.65 0.08 7.81
CA GLU A 304 21.95 -0.23 9.19
C GLU A 304 20.68 -0.67 9.91
N ALA A 305 19.60 0.11 9.79
CA ALA A 305 18.28 -0.23 10.31
C ALA A 305 17.78 -1.58 9.78
N ALA A 306 18.04 -1.89 8.50
CA ALA A 306 17.65 -3.17 7.91
C ALA A 306 18.41 -4.36 8.54
N LYS A 307 19.71 -4.22 8.79
CA LYS A 307 20.53 -5.24 9.47
C LYS A 307 20.13 -5.43 10.92
N GLU A 308 19.86 -4.34 11.63
CA GLU A 308 19.39 -4.38 13.01
C GLU A 308 18.02 -5.06 13.11
N ALA A 309 17.11 -4.78 12.17
CA ALA A 309 15.79 -5.42 12.10
C ALA A 309 15.91 -6.93 11.86
N GLU A 310 16.81 -7.40 10.98
CA GLU A 310 17.07 -8.82 10.81
C GLU A 310 17.65 -9.45 12.07
N ALA A 311 18.62 -8.79 12.72
CA ALA A 311 19.21 -9.27 13.96
C ALA A 311 18.17 -9.36 15.09
N ALA A 312 17.27 -8.39 15.21
CA ALA A 312 16.16 -8.40 16.16
C ALA A 312 15.19 -9.55 15.86
N PHE A 313 14.88 -9.77 14.58
CA PHE A 313 14.05 -10.90 14.15
C PHE A 313 14.70 -12.24 14.52
N ASP A 314 16.01 -12.39 14.35
CA ASP A 314 16.73 -13.62 14.74
C ASP A 314 16.75 -13.84 16.25
N ARG A 315 16.95 -12.79 17.05
CA ARG A 315 16.84 -12.89 18.54
C ARG A 315 15.46 -13.39 18.94
N GLN A 316 14.42 -12.81 18.37
CA GLN A 316 13.05 -13.17 18.70
C GLN A 316 12.66 -14.60 18.28
N PHE A 317 13.08 -15.04 17.11
CA PHE A 317 12.60 -16.30 16.52
C PHE A 317 13.58 -17.47 16.60
N LYS A 318 14.90 -17.23 16.63
CA LYS A 318 15.92 -18.29 16.79
C LYS A 318 16.33 -18.51 18.23
N GLN A 319 16.47 -17.41 19.01
CA GLN A 319 16.96 -17.47 20.39
C GLN A 319 15.83 -17.47 21.40
N HIS A 320 14.58 -17.26 20.97
CA HIS A 320 13.40 -17.14 21.82
C HIS A 320 13.51 -15.99 22.84
N GLU A 321 14.33 -14.99 22.54
CA GLU A 321 14.47 -13.80 23.36
C GLU A 321 13.24 -12.89 23.24
N VAL A 322 12.95 -12.22 24.32
CA VAL A 322 11.85 -11.27 24.42
C VAL A 322 12.24 -9.99 23.66
N PRO A 323 11.38 -9.41 22.79
CA PRO A 323 11.68 -8.15 22.11
C PRO A 323 12.07 -7.04 23.09
N GLU A 324 12.98 -6.16 22.67
CA GLU A 324 13.39 -5.01 23.52
C GLU A 324 12.25 -3.98 23.64
N ASP A 325 11.44 -3.81 22.60
CA ASP A 325 10.31 -2.88 22.57
C ASP A 325 8.99 -3.65 22.72
N ILE A 326 8.49 -3.72 23.93
CA ILE A 326 7.24 -4.40 24.28
C ILE A 326 6.21 -3.36 24.68
N PRO A 327 4.99 -3.39 24.10
CA PRO A 327 3.89 -2.54 24.56
C PRO A 327 3.66 -2.69 26.05
N GLU A 328 3.51 -1.56 26.76
CA GLU A 328 3.17 -1.55 28.18
C GLU A 328 1.65 -1.56 28.36
N PHE A 329 1.18 -2.27 29.37
CA PHE A 329 -0.22 -2.34 29.73
C PHE A 329 -0.38 -2.13 31.24
N ALA A 330 -1.09 -1.08 31.61
CA ALA A 330 -1.45 -0.80 33.00
C ALA A 330 -2.48 -1.84 33.48
N ALA A 331 -2.00 -2.82 34.21
CA ALA A 331 -2.77 -3.98 34.59
C ALA A 331 -3.47 -3.78 35.93
N ASP A 332 -4.76 -4.11 36.01
CA ASP A 332 -5.44 -4.28 37.28
C ASP A 332 -5.09 -5.65 37.85
N LEU A 333 -4.18 -5.67 38.81
CA LEU A 333 -3.72 -6.87 39.52
C LEU A 333 -4.47 -7.10 40.84
N THR A 334 -5.66 -6.51 41.04
CA THR A 334 -6.48 -6.72 42.23
C THR A 334 -6.84 -8.19 42.37
N PRO A 335 -6.43 -8.86 43.45
CA PRO A 335 -6.72 -10.28 43.66
C PRO A 335 -8.18 -10.53 43.95
N ASN A 336 -8.65 -11.70 43.58
CA ASN A 336 -9.98 -12.22 43.96
C ASN A 336 -10.01 -12.68 45.41
N GLU A 337 -11.14 -13.24 45.88
CA GLU A 337 -11.32 -13.75 47.24
C GLU A 337 -10.31 -14.84 47.63
N GLU A 338 -9.69 -15.50 46.64
CA GLU A 338 -8.65 -16.54 46.83
C GLU A 338 -7.21 -15.95 46.81
N GLY A 339 -7.08 -14.64 46.70
CA GLY A 339 -5.77 -13.97 46.59
C GLY A 339 -5.08 -14.07 45.25
N MET A 340 -5.83 -14.40 44.19
CA MET A 340 -5.30 -14.69 42.84
C MET A 340 -5.84 -13.72 41.81
N VAL A 341 -5.05 -13.48 40.74
CA VAL A 341 -5.47 -12.71 39.54
C VAL A 341 -5.89 -13.68 38.45
N TYR A 342 -7.03 -13.39 37.80
CA TYR A 342 -7.52 -14.20 36.69
C TYR A 342 -6.81 -13.89 35.38
N LEU A 343 -5.80 -14.70 35.09
CA LEU A 343 -4.87 -14.51 33.97
C LEU A 343 -5.56 -14.43 32.59
N ALA A 344 -6.59 -15.22 32.35
CA ALA A 344 -7.28 -15.21 31.05
C ALA A 344 -7.99 -13.88 30.77
N LYS A 345 -8.51 -13.21 31.81
CA LYS A 345 -9.08 -11.86 31.67
C LYS A 345 -7.98 -10.83 31.40
N LEU A 346 -6.91 -10.88 32.15
CA LEU A 346 -5.76 -9.99 32.00
C LEU A 346 -5.18 -10.04 30.56
N ILE A 347 -5.04 -11.25 30.00
CA ILE A 347 -4.59 -11.47 28.61
C ILE A 347 -5.56 -10.87 27.59
N ALA A 348 -6.87 -10.99 27.84
CA ALA A 348 -7.88 -10.41 26.94
C ALA A 348 -7.90 -8.88 27.05
N ASP A 349 -7.86 -8.32 28.27
CA ASP A 349 -7.89 -6.88 28.52
C ASP A 349 -6.64 -6.18 27.96
N SER A 350 -5.48 -6.86 27.96
CA SER A 350 -4.25 -6.37 27.31
C SER A 350 -4.26 -6.43 25.77
N GLY A 351 -5.33 -6.94 25.15
CA GLY A 351 -5.45 -7.04 23.69
C GLY A 351 -4.65 -8.17 23.04
N LEU A 352 -3.96 -9.01 23.82
CA LEU A 352 -3.21 -10.16 23.29
C LEU A 352 -4.13 -11.23 22.68
N THR A 353 -5.37 -11.34 23.16
CA THR A 353 -6.41 -12.20 22.58
C THR A 353 -7.72 -11.44 22.39
N LYS A 354 -8.62 -11.99 21.55
CA LYS A 354 -9.93 -11.36 21.26
C LYS A 354 -10.94 -11.50 22.38
N SER A 355 -10.75 -12.50 23.27
CA SER A 355 -11.66 -12.80 24.37
C SER A 355 -10.97 -13.63 25.44
N THR A 356 -11.58 -13.70 26.63
CA THR A 356 -11.16 -14.58 27.71
C THR A 356 -11.24 -16.07 27.34
N GLY A 357 -12.19 -16.44 26.47
CA GLY A 357 -12.29 -17.79 25.90
C GLY A 357 -11.09 -18.15 25.05
N ASP A 358 -10.64 -17.22 24.19
CA ASP A 358 -9.42 -17.39 23.40
C ASP A 358 -8.19 -17.50 24.29
N ALA A 359 -8.09 -16.66 25.33
CA ALA A 359 -7.00 -16.69 26.28
C ALA A 359 -6.91 -18.05 27.01
N ARG A 360 -8.05 -18.60 27.48
CA ARG A 360 -8.09 -19.95 28.07
C ARG A 360 -7.60 -21.01 27.11
N ARG A 361 -8.05 -21.00 25.86
CA ARG A 361 -7.60 -21.95 24.84
C ARG A 361 -6.10 -21.88 24.61
N MET A 362 -5.53 -20.65 24.59
CA MET A 362 -4.09 -20.46 24.45
C MET A 362 -3.31 -20.97 25.65
N ILE A 363 -3.83 -20.80 26.89
CA ILE A 363 -3.23 -21.38 28.10
C ILE A 363 -3.25 -22.91 28.02
N ASP A 364 -4.40 -23.50 27.69
CA ASP A 364 -4.55 -24.96 27.61
C ASP A 364 -3.67 -25.63 26.56
N GLN A 365 -3.35 -24.88 25.48
CA GLN A 365 -2.44 -25.32 24.42
C GLN A 365 -0.96 -25.06 24.72
N GLY A 366 -0.62 -24.54 25.93
CA GLY A 366 0.76 -24.18 26.28
C GLY A 366 1.30 -22.96 25.51
N GLY A 367 0.42 -22.16 24.91
CA GLY A 367 0.77 -21.00 24.11
C GLY A 367 0.99 -19.72 24.91
N VAL A 368 0.91 -19.74 26.25
CA VAL A 368 1.12 -18.58 27.12
C VAL A 368 2.37 -18.76 27.95
N LYS A 369 3.21 -17.72 28.02
CA LYS A 369 4.38 -17.66 28.90
C LYS A 369 4.34 -16.38 29.74
N ILE A 370 4.84 -16.45 30.97
CA ILE A 370 5.11 -15.32 31.85
C ILE A 370 6.60 -15.30 32.10
N ASN A 371 7.28 -14.19 31.81
CA ASN A 371 8.74 -14.04 31.90
C ASN A 371 9.53 -15.20 31.26
N GLY A 372 9.04 -15.71 30.13
CA GLY A 372 9.66 -16.84 29.40
C GLY A 372 9.25 -18.24 29.87
N GLU A 373 8.64 -18.39 31.04
CA GLU A 373 8.17 -19.68 31.55
C GLU A 373 6.74 -19.97 31.11
N ALA A 374 6.53 -21.20 30.62
CA ALA A 374 5.21 -21.62 30.11
C ALA A 374 4.21 -21.77 31.27
N VAL A 375 3.02 -21.19 31.10
CA VAL A 375 1.90 -21.35 32.01
C VAL A 375 1.35 -22.78 31.83
N ALA A 376 1.18 -23.51 32.92
CA ALA A 376 0.62 -24.86 32.90
C ALA A 376 -0.83 -24.84 32.39
N ALA A 377 -1.22 -25.90 31.66
CA ALA A 377 -2.59 -26.03 31.16
C ALA A 377 -3.59 -25.96 32.32
N LYS A 378 -4.69 -25.26 32.11
CA LYS A 378 -5.75 -24.98 33.10
C LYS A 378 -5.35 -24.10 34.30
N SER A 379 -4.13 -23.54 34.32
CA SER A 379 -3.70 -22.57 35.32
C SER A 379 -4.18 -21.17 34.94
N TYR A 380 -5.48 -20.90 35.18
CA TYR A 380 -6.09 -19.61 34.81
C TYR A 380 -5.94 -18.54 35.90
N ASN A 381 -5.51 -18.90 37.12
CA ASN A 381 -5.28 -17.99 38.24
C ASN A 381 -3.81 -17.98 38.60
N VAL A 382 -3.25 -16.79 38.86
CA VAL A 382 -1.84 -16.57 39.11
C VAL A 382 -1.71 -15.60 40.28
N VAL A 383 -0.68 -15.75 41.13
CA VAL A 383 -0.43 -14.84 42.25
C VAL A 383 0.03 -13.47 41.72
N PRO A 384 -0.49 -12.35 42.26
CA PRO A 384 -0.20 -10.99 41.80
C PRO A 384 1.29 -10.68 41.69
N GLU A 385 2.08 -11.19 42.63
CA GLU A 385 3.53 -10.93 42.72
C GLU A 385 4.30 -11.42 41.51
N THR A 386 3.79 -12.46 40.81
CA THR A 386 4.41 -12.99 39.60
C THR A 386 4.09 -12.15 38.37
N LEU A 387 3.12 -11.25 38.46
CA LEU A 387 2.63 -10.43 37.36
C LEU A 387 3.18 -9.00 37.38
N SER A 388 3.64 -8.50 38.52
CA SER A 388 4.18 -7.14 38.65
C SER A 388 5.45 -6.98 37.80
N GLY A 389 5.41 -6.09 36.80
CA GLY A 389 6.51 -5.88 35.85
C GLY A 389 6.77 -7.05 34.87
N ALA A 390 5.89 -8.07 34.88
CA ALA A 390 6.10 -9.27 34.11
C ALA A 390 5.83 -9.03 32.59
N VAL A 391 6.52 -9.81 31.78
CA VAL A 391 6.25 -9.89 30.34
C VAL A 391 5.37 -11.11 30.07
N ILE A 392 4.17 -10.87 29.55
CA ILE A 392 3.29 -11.93 29.08
C ILE A 392 3.48 -12.12 27.59
N GLN A 393 3.72 -13.36 27.18
CA GLN A 393 3.79 -13.80 25.79
C GLN A 393 2.59 -14.69 25.47
N VAL A 394 1.91 -14.42 24.33
CA VAL A 394 0.85 -15.27 23.79
C VAL A 394 1.19 -15.70 22.37
N GLY A 395 1.40 -16.99 22.20
CA GLY A 395 1.94 -17.56 20.95
C GLY A 395 3.38 -17.13 20.72
N LYS A 396 3.78 -17.05 19.43
CA LYS A 396 5.17 -16.74 19.06
C LYS A 396 5.45 -15.26 18.87
N ARG A 397 4.41 -14.40 18.77
CA ARG A 397 4.56 -13.03 18.25
C ARG A 397 3.97 -11.93 19.12
N LYS A 398 3.16 -12.26 20.10
CA LYS A 398 2.45 -11.25 20.89
C LYS A 398 3.03 -11.18 22.29
N PHE A 399 3.44 -9.98 22.66
CA PHE A 399 4.04 -9.68 23.96
C PHE A 399 3.38 -8.44 24.55
N VAL A 400 3.32 -8.36 25.88
CA VAL A 400 2.95 -7.17 26.62
C VAL A 400 3.72 -7.14 27.94
N ARG A 401 4.19 -5.98 28.35
CA ARG A 401 4.77 -5.74 29.68
C ARG A 401 3.68 -5.16 30.59
N LEU A 402 3.50 -5.79 31.75
CA LEU A 402 2.57 -5.28 32.77
C LEU A 402 3.25 -4.18 33.58
N VAL A 403 2.58 -3.04 33.74
CA VAL A 403 3.02 -1.87 34.49
C VAL A 403 1.95 -1.43 35.47
#